data_bec3bc0f6d4507aca039862f3dfe5b01
#
_entry.id   bec3bc0f6d4507aca039862f3dfe5b01
#
_cell.length_a   1.000
_cell.length_b   1.000
_cell.length_c   1.000
_cell.angle_alpha   90.00
_cell.angle_beta   90.00
_cell.angle_gamma   90.00
#
_symmetry.space_group_name_H-M   'P 1'
#
loop_
_entity.id
_entity.type
_entity.pdbx_description
1 polymer ?
#
loop_
_entity_poly.entity_id
_entity_poly.type
_entity_poly.pdbx_seq_one_letter_code
_entity_poly.pdbx_strand_id
1 'polypeptide(L)'
;MQKHLDSILIKPAGPDCNMNCTYCFYLKKLKLFPEKKVHRMTEEILDKVIRQLLAQTLRELSFSWQGGEPTLMGLPFFQKAVDLQQKYGRAQVVGNGLQTNGLLIDKKWAEFLNTYKFLIGLSLDGPEHVHDKYRYLRNGKGSWSKVENSAKLMLDSGVAVNALSVVNDYSVRFPEEIYEYFKAIGLEYMQFIPCLETSSEDPSKSASFSVSADPYGIFLCRLFDLWLGDFKEGKPTTSIRFFDSVFYLYAGLPPPECTLLEECGNYVIVEFNGDVYSCDFFVEDLWRLGSVPSGNLIEMLNSKRQKSFGEKKKALVQDCTECSWLSLCRGGCTKDRFQYTKDTKLNHLCSAYKMFFQHADSRFKKLASDWKNEQAREYQARQQERLEESSRSAKKIGRNDPCSCGSGTKYKKCCGR
;
A
#
# COMPACT_ATOMS: atom_id res chain seq x y z
N MET A 1 -4.69 -11.42 21.51
CA MET A 1 -4.38 -9.98 21.69
C MET A 1 -5.34 -9.17 20.85
N GLN A 2 -5.74 -7.99 21.31
CA GLN A 2 -6.54 -7.04 20.55
C GLN A 2 -5.69 -6.42 19.44
N LYS A 3 -6.20 -6.41 18.18
CA LYS A 3 -5.52 -5.74 17.07
C LYS A 3 -5.64 -4.22 17.24
N HIS A 4 -4.58 -3.52 16.93
CA HIS A 4 -4.59 -2.07 16.77
C HIS A 4 -4.93 -1.71 15.32
N LEU A 5 -5.57 -0.55 15.12
CA LEU A 5 -5.89 -0.01 13.80
C LEU A 5 -4.85 1.08 13.47
N ASP A 6 -3.75 0.68 12.85
CA ASP A 6 -2.68 1.57 12.41
C ASP A 6 -2.94 2.20 11.04
N SER A 7 -3.83 1.59 10.27
CA SER A 7 -4.17 2.01 8.92
C SER A 7 -5.67 1.88 8.65
N ILE A 8 -6.26 2.89 8.00
CA ILE A 8 -7.67 2.91 7.60
C ILE A 8 -7.81 3.34 6.14
N LEU A 9 -8.71 2.69 5.40
CA LEU A 9 -9.07 3.08 4.06
C LEU A 9 -10.42 3.80 4.06
N ILE A 10 -10.47 5.01 3.52
CA ILE A 10 -11.65 5.87 3.51
C ILE A 10 -12.05 6.17 2.07
N LYS A 11 -13.34 6.03 1.79
CA LYS A 11 -13.93 6.28 0.47
C LYS A 11 -14.90 7.47 0.53
N PRO A 12 -14.39 8.69 0.60
CA PRO A 12 -15.19 9.86 0.94
C PRO A 12 -16.19 10.27 -0.15
N ALA A 13 -15.91 9.91 -1.42
CA ALA A 13 -16.81 10.14 -2.55
C ALA A 13 -17.61 8.87 -2.94
N GLY A 14 -17.54 7.79 -2.12
CA GLY A 14 -18.16 6.52 -2.44
C GLY A 14 -17.75 6.02 -3.83
N PRO A 15 -18.70 5.48 -4.63
CA PRO A 15 -18.44 5.00 -5.98
C PRO A 15 -18.44 6.08 -7.07
N ASP A 16 -18.63 7.36 -6.73
CA ASP A 16 -18.63 8.44 -7.71
C ASP A 16 -17.26 8.62 -8.34
N CYS A 17 -17.22 8.71 -9.66
CA CYS A 17 -16.00 8.94 -10.43
C CYS A 17 -16.28 9.81 -11.65
N ASN A 18 -15.31 10.60 -12.08
CA ASN A 18 -15.33 11.40 -13.31
C ASN A 18 -14.79 10.65 -14.54
N MET A 19 -14.41 9.37 -14.37
CA MET A 19 -13.99 8.45 -15.43
C MET A 19 -14.98 7.28 -15.58
N ASN A 20 -14.77 6.48 -16.64
CA ASN A 20 -15.56 5.28 -16.94
C ASN A 20 -14.62 4.14 -17.38
N CYS A 21 -13.70 3.73 -16.52
CA CYS A 21 -12.74 2.67 -16.81
C CYS A 21 -13.45 1.30 -16.92
N THR A 22 -13.21 0.54 -18.01
CA THR A 22 -13.89 -0.74 -18.29
C THR A 22 -13.70 -1.77 -17.18
N TYR A 23 -12.50 -1.88 -16.64
CA TYR A 23 -12.15 -2.89 -15.63
C TYR A 23 -12.43 -2.46 -14.19
N CYS A 24 -13.05 -1.29 -13.96
CA CYS A 24 -13.20 -0.77 -12.60
C CYS A 24 -14.13 -1.64 -11.76
N PHE A 25 -13.58 -2.38 -10.82
CA PHE A 25 -14.33 -3.24 -9.90
C PHE A 25 -15.32 -2.46 -9.03
N TYR A 26 -15.01 -1.17 -8.78
CA TYR A 26 -15.76 -0.35 -7.85
C TYR A 26 -17.00 0.33 -8.47
N LEU A 27 -17.05 0.49 -9.79
CA LEU A 27 -18.24 1.01 -10.47
C LEU A 27 -19.50 0.15 -10.23
N LYS A 28 -19.33 -1.17 -10.09
CA LYS A 28 -20.45 -2.08 -9.79
C LYS A 28 -21.05 -1.80 -8.40
N LYS A 29 -20.31 -1.16 -7.49
CA LYS A 29 -20.74 -0.83 -6.12
C LYS A 29 -21.76 0.33 -6.07
N LEU A 30 -21.96 1.07 -7.17
CA LEU A 30 -23.07 2.03 -7.29
C LEU A 30 -24.43 1.42 -6.94
N LYS A 31 -24.62 0.13 -7.26
CA LYS A 31 -25.86 -0.61 -6.97
C LYS A 31 -26.13 -0.82 -5.46
N LEU A 32 -25.10 -0.70 -4.63
CA LEU A 32 -25.22 -0.82 -3.16
C LEU A 32 -25.76 0.45 -2.50
N PHE A 33 -25.72 1.59 -3.22
CA PHE A 33 -26.08 2.89 -2.69
C PHE A 33 -27.11 3.61 -3.59
N PRO A 34 -28.29 2.98 -3.87
CA PRO A 34 -29.26 3.50 -4.85
C PRO A 34 -29.98 4.77 -4.39
N GLU A 35 -29.91 5.07 -3.08
CA GLU A 35 -30.71 6.12 -2.44
C GLU A 35 -30.22 7.54 -2.77
N LYS A 36 -28.98 7.69 -3.20
CA LYS A 36 -28.35 8.99 -3.49
C LYS A 36 -27.75 9.02 -4.89
N LYS A 37 -27.96 10.12 -5.61
CA LYS A 37 -27.32 10.37 -6.90
C LYS A 37 -25.86 10.88 -6.75
N VAL A 38 -25.52 11.44 -5.61
CA VAL A 38 -24.19 11.99 -5.28
C VAL A 38 -23.80 11.51 -3.90
N HIS A 39 -22.62 10.90 -3.82
CA HIS A 39 -22.10 10.29 -2.63
C HIS A 39 -20.97 11.15 -2.06
N ARG A 40 -21.19 11.74 -0.88
CA ARG A 40 -20.19 12.59 -0.21
C ARG A 40 -20.22 12.31 1.28
N MET A 41 -19.03 12.10 1.85
CA MET A 41 -18.84 11.98 3.29
C MET A 41 -19.12 13.32 3.96
N THR A 42 -19.88 13.29 5.03
CA THR A 42 -20.16 14.49 5.83
C THR A 42 -18.98 14.82 6.75
N GLU A 43 -18.84 16.08 7.16
CA GLU A 43 -17.82 16.48 8.13
C GLU A 43 -17.99 15.78 9.47
N GLU A 44 -19.22 15.44 9.86
CA GLU A 44 -19.48 14.69 11.10
C GLU A 44 -18.89 13.29 11.06
N ILE A 45 -19.04 12.56 9.95
CA ILE A 45 -18.46 11.24 9.78
C ILE A 45 -16.93 11.35 9.75
N LEU A 46 -16.39 12.33 9.00
CA LEU A 46 -14.96 12.59 8.92
C LEU A 46 -14.34 12.85 10.30
N ASP A 47 -14.97 13.73 11.10
CA ASP A 47 -14.53 14.06 12.46
C ASP A 47 -14.50 12.80 13.35
N LYS A 48 -15.57 12.00 13.32
CA LYS A 48 -15.65 10.76 14.12
C LYS A 48 -14.58 9.75 13.73
N VAL A 49 -14.33 9.55 12.42
CA VAL A 49 -13.30 8.64 11.92
C VAL A 49 -11.91 9.06 12.40
N ILE A 50 -11.55 10.33 12.16
CA ILE A 50 -10.22 10.84 12.52
C ILE A 50 -10.01 10.80 14.05
N ARG A 51 -11.00 11.23 14.82
CA ARG A 51 -10.94 11.20 16.27
C ARG A 51 -10.79 9.79 16.82
N GLN A 52 -11.54 8.81 16.31
CA GLN A 52 -11.44 7.42 16.78
C GLN A 52 -10.07 6.81 16.45
N LEU A 53 -9.52 7.09 15.27
CA LEU A 53 -8.20 6.56 14.90
C LEU A 53 -7.09 7.16 15.77
N LEU A 54 -7.09 8.49 15.95
CA LEU A 54 -6.07 9.22 16.71
C LEU A 54 -6.22 9.09 18.23
N ALA A 55 -7.33 8.55 18.72
CA ALA A 55 -7.50 8.25 20.16
C ALA A 55 -6.62 7.08 20.64
N GLN A 56 -6.06 6.29 19.73
CA GLN A 56 -5.16 5.18 20.05
C GLN A 56 -3.78 5.67 20.48
N THR A 57 -3.06 4.83 21.25
CA THR A 57 -1.69 5.14 21.74
C THR A 57 -0.59 4.74 20.76
N LEU A 58 -0.91 4.56 19.48
CA LEU A 58 0.07 4.25 18.44
C LEU A 58 0.91 5.48 18.10
N ARG A 59 2.18 5.24 17.75
CA ARG A 59 3.10 6.31 17.33
C ARG A 59 2.91 6.70 15.86
N GLU A 60 2.55 5.76 15.03
CA GLU A 60 2.41 5.93 13.58
C GLU A 60 1.02 5.46 13.16
N LEU A 61 0.35 6.27 12.37
CA LEU A 61 -0.99 6.03 11.86
C LEU A 61 -1.09 6.48 10.41
N SER A 62 -1.87 5.76 9.60
CA SER A 62 -2.05 6.12 8.20
C SER A 62 -3.52 6.20 7.79
N PHE A 63 -3.85 7.24 7.04
CA PHE A 63 -5.12 7.44 6.37
C PHE A 63 -4.93 7.23 4.87
N SER A 64 -5.65 6.28 4.30
CA SER A 64 -5.66 6.03 2.86
C SER A 64 -6.99 6.49 2.28
N TRP A 65 -6.94 7.42 1.34
CA TRP A 65 -8.09 8.01 0.67
C TRP A 65 -8.24 7.41 -0.71
N GLN A 66 -9.37 6.78 -0.97
CA GLN A 66 -9.65 6.04 -2.21
C GLN A 66 -11.16 6.09 -2.53
N GLY A 67 -11.63 5.21 -3.38
CA GLY A 67 -13.03 5.03 -3.76
C GLY A 67 -13.23 5.09 -5.25
N GLY A 68 -14.26 5.79 -5.72
CA GLY A 68 -14.39 6.15 -7.12
C GLY A 68 -13.31 7.17 -7.50
N GLU A 69 -13.55 8.44 -7.21
CA GLU A 69 -12.52 9.49 -7.29
C GLU A 69 -12.59 10.40 -6.06
N PRO A 70 -11.68 10.26 -5.10
CA PRO A 70 -11.74 11.02 -3.86
C PRO A 70 -11.57 12.53 -4.05
N THR A 71 -10.87 13.00 -5.09
CA THR A 71 -10.71 14.44 -5.35
C THR A 71 -12.02 15.15 -5.74
N LEU A 72 -13.10 14.41 -6.03
CA LEU A 72 -14.46 14.95 -6.17
C LEU A 72 -15.00 15.59 -4.88
N MET A 73 -14.39 15.30 -3.75
CA MET A 73 -14.67 16.00 -2.48
C MET A 73 -14.20 17.45 -2.48
N GLY A 74 -13.27 17.80 -3.37
CA GLY A 74 -12.61 19.09 -3.43
C GLY A 74 -11.53 19.30 -2.36
N LEU A 75 -10.63 20.23 -2.62
CA LEU A 75 -9.48 20.54 -1.74
C LEU A 75 -9.91 20.95 -0.30
N PRO A 76 -11.01 21.72 -0.09
CA PRO A 76 -11.43 22.08 1.27
C PRO A 76 -11.73 20.89 2.18
N PHE A 77 -12.22 19.76 1.63
CA PHE A 77 -12.45 18.55 2.42
C PHE A 77 -11.13 17.99 2.98
N PHE A 78 -10.08 17.95 2.17
CA PHE A 78 -8.77 17.43 2.59
C PHE A 78 -8.05 18.39 3.53
N GLN A 79 -8.21 19.70 3.35
CA GLN A 79 -7.76 20.71 4.33
C GLN A 79 -8.43 20.47 5.68
N LYS A 80 -9.75 20.28 5.69
CA LYS A 80 -10.49 19.93 6.90
C LYS A 80 -10.01 18.61 7.53
N ALA A 81 -9.70 17.59 6.72
CA ALA A 81 -9.16 16.34 7.23
C ALA A 81 -7.83 16.55 7.96
N VAL A 82 -6.91 17.33 7.37
CA VAL A 82 -5.62 17.66 8.00
C VAL A 82 -5.81 18.50 9.26
N ASP A 83 -6.70 19.51 9.26
CA ASP A 83 -7.02 20.30 10.46
C ASP A 83 -7.51 19.43 11.61
N LEU A 84 -8.38 18.44 11.31
CA LEU A 84 -8.86 17.48 12.31
C LEU A 84 -7.74 16.54 12.77
N GLN A 85 -6.84 16.09 11.88
CA GLN A 85 -5.68 15.30 12.26
C GLN A 85 -4.75 16.08 13.19
N GLN A 86 -4.50 17.35 12.93
CA GLN A 86 -3.71 18.23 13.80
C GLN A 86 -4.41 18.48 15.13
N LYS A 87 -5.73 18.71 15.11
CA LYS A 87 -6.53 18.93 16.32
C LYS A 87 -6.52 17.74 17.28
N TYR A 88 -6.62 16.53 16.77
CA TYR A 88 -6.73 15.31 17.59
C TYR A 88 -5.40 14.56 17.78
N GLY A 89 -4.39 14.86 16.98
CA GLY A 89 -3.07 14.24 17.07
C GLY A 89 -2.35 14.57 18.38
N ARG A 90 -1.63 13.58 18.93
CA ARG A 90 -0.88 13.67 20.19
C ARG A 90 0.60 13.30 19.97
N ALA A 91 1.28 14.05 19.14
CA ALA A 91 2.66 13.78 18.70
C ALA A 91 2.83 12.45 17.92
N GLN A 92 1.75 11.94 17.33
CA GLN A 92 1.81 10.81 16.40
C GLN A 92 2.33 11.29 15.04
N VAL A 93 3.04 10.38 14.34
CA VAL A 93 3.33 10.53 12.92
C VAL A 93 2.09 10.09 12.14
N VAL A 94 1.50 11.02 11.40
CA VAL A 94 0.29 10.77 10.60
C VAL A 94 0.65 10.79 9.12
N GLY A 95 0.54 9.63 8.46
CA GLY A 95 0.68 9.50 7.01
C GLY A 95 -0.66 9.66 6.29
N ASN A 96 -0.66 10.29 5.13
CA ASN A 96 -1.80 10.36 4.24
C ASN A 96 -1.44 9.80 2.86
N GLY A 97 -2.16 8.78 2.40
CA GLY A 97 -2.09 8.26 1.04
C GLY A 97 -3.36 8.63 0.26
N LEU A 98 -3.23 9.18 -0.93
CA LEU A 98 -4.36 9.53 -1.80
C LEU A 98 -4.24 8.78 -3.13
N GLN A 99 -5.18 7.86 -3.39
CA GLN A 99 -5.28 7.22 -4.70
C GLN A 99 -6.25 8.00 -5.57
N THR A 100 -5.76 8.49 -6.71
CA THR A 100 -6.52 9.35 -7.62
C THR A 100 -6.25 9.01 -9.08
N ASN A 101 -7.21 9.33 -9.95
CA ASN A 101 -7.01 9.31 -11.39
C ASN A 101 -6.29 10.59 -11.92
N GLY A 102 -6.00 11.55 -11.08
CA GLY A 102 -5.23 12.74 -11.39
C GLY A 102 -5.98 13.87 -12.13
N LEU A 103 -7.19 13.63 -12.65
CA LEU A 103 -7.87 14.59 -13.55
C LEU A 103 -8.20 15.95 -12.92
N LEU A 104 -8.30 16.00 -11.59
CA LEU A 104 -8.64 17.23 -10.86
C LEU A 104 -7.43 17.84 -10.11
N ILE A 105 -6.25 17.28 -10.31
CA ILE A 105 -5.03 17.79 -9.69
C ILE A 105 -4.56 19.03 -10.47
N ASP A 106 -4.61 20.17 -9.80
CA ASP A 106 -4.08 21.46 -10.26
C ASP A 106 -2.91 21.92 -9.37
N LYS A 107 -2.38 23.10 -9.63
CA LYS A 107 -1.26 23.67 -8.87
C LYS A 107 -1.57 23.81 -7.36
N LYS A 108 -2.81 24.19 -7.00
CA LYS A 108 -3.21 24.31 -5.58
C LYS A 108 -3.24 22.95 -4.88
N TRP A 109 -3.71 21.92 -5.58
CA TRP A 109 -3.64 20.55 -5.11
C TRP A 109 -2.19 20.10 -4.93
N ALA A 110 -1.33 20.32 -5.92
CA ALA A 110 0.07 19.89 -5.83
C ALA A 110 0.81 20.58 -4.67
N GLU A 111 0.60 21.88 -4.45
CA GLU A 111 1.12 22.63 -3.32
C GLU A 111 0.64 22.05 -1.97
N PHE A 112 -0.65 21.76 -1.84
CA PHE A 112 -1.23 21.15 -0.65
C PHE A 112 -0.64 19.76 -0.38
N LEU A 113 -0.61 18.90 -1.40
CA LEU A 113 -0.10 17.53 -1.28
C LEU A 113 1.38 17.50 -0.87
N ASN A 114 2.20 18.41 -1.42
CA ASN A 114 3.59 18.54 -1.01
C ASN A 114 3.74 19.11 0.41
N THR A 115 2.95 20.14 0.78
CA THR A 115 2.99 20.75 2.11
C THR A 115 2.74 19.74 3.22
N TYR A 116 1.72 18.90 3.05
CA TYR A 116 1.32 17.89 4.03
C TYR A 116 1.89 16.48 3.76
N LYS A 117 2.84 16.37 2.82
CA LYS A 117 3.57 15.14 2.49
C LYS A 117 2.65 13.94 2.23
N PHE A 118 1.61 14.16 1.42
CA PHE A 118 0.78 13.08 0.92
C PHE A 118 1.59 12.15 0.00
N LEU A 119 1.38 10.85 0.15
CA LEU A 119 1.82 9.86 -0.83
C LEU A 119 0.70 9.66 -1.87
N ILE A 120 0.99 9.92 -3.13
CA ILE A 120 0.00 9.80 -4.19
C ILE A 120 0.11 8.48 -4.92
N GLY A 121 -0.99 7.72 -4.94
CA GLY A 121 -1.17 6.60 -5.84
C GLY A 121 -1.86 7.09 -7.12
N LEU A 122 -1.09 7.41 -8.15
CA LEU A 122 -1.64 7.89 -9.41
C LEU A 122 -2.06 6.72 -10.31
N SER A 123 -3.32 6.71 -10.70
CA SER A 123 -3.87 5.70 -11.61
C SER A 123 -3.41 5.93 -13.05
N LEU A 124 -2.22 5.41 -13.39
CA LEU A 124 -1.59 5.50 -14.70
C LEU A 124 -1.09 4.11 -15.11
N ASP A 125 -1.61 3.53 -16.21
CA ASP A 125 -1.33 2.15 -16.57
C ASP A 125 -0.06 1.99 -17.43
N GLY A 126 0.44 3.07 -18.04
CA GLY A 126 1.60 3.06 -18.93
C GLY A 126 1.52 4.16 -19.99
N PRO A 127 2.17 4.00 -21.15
CA PRO A 127 2.07 4.92 -22.28
C PRO A 127 0.64 4.99 -22.82
N GLU A 128 0.36 5.95 -23.71
CA GLU A 128 -0.98 6.30 -24.19
C GLU A 128 -1.81 5.09 -24.63
N HIS A 129 -1.27 4.26 -25.51
CA HIS A 129 -2.02 3.11 -26.05
C HIS A 129 -2.36 2.05 -24.99
N VAL A 130 -1.55 1.95 -23.91
CA VAL A 130 -1.79 1.04 -22.78
C VAL A 130 -2.85 1.65 -21.86
N HIS A 131 -2.68 2.91 -21.49
CA HIS A 131 -3.58 3.58 -20.57
C HIS A 131 -4.96 3.77 -21.16
N ASP A 132 -5.06 4.33 -22.37
CA ASP A 132 -6.31 4.65 -23.03
C ASP A 132 -7.04 3.40 -23.59
N LYS A 133 -6.44 2.21 -23.46
CA LYS A 133 -7.12 0.96 -23.80
C LYS A 133 -8.38 0.73 -22.97
N TYR A 134 -8.33 1.06 -21.68
CA TYR A 134 -9.42 0.80 -20.73
C TYR A 134 -9.74 1.95 -19.79
N ARG A 135 -8.91 3.03 -19.78
CA ARG A 135 -9.17 4.21 -18.96
C ARG A 135 -9.59 5.39 -19.82
N TYR A 136 -10.86 5.71 -19.79
CA TYR A 136 -11.40 6.87 -20.54
C TYR A 136 -12.25 7.77 -19.69
N LEU A 137 -12.36 9.00 -20.18
CA LEU A 137 -13.29 10.00 -19.69
C LEU A 137 -14.74 9.54 -19.91
N ARG A 138 -15.69 10.12 -19.19
CA ARG A 138 -17.11 9.81 -19.34
C ARG A 138 -17.65 10.05 -20.76
N ASN A 139 -16.98 10.89 -21.54
CA ASN A 139 -17.36 11.15 -22.96
C ASN A 139 -16.68 10.18 -23.96
N GLY A 140 -16.02 9.14 -23.46
CA GLY A 140 -15.36 8.10 -24.26
C GLY A 140 -13.98 8.50 -24.83
N LYS A 141 -13.48 9.71 -24.57
CA LYS A 141 -12.13 10.11 -24.98
C LYS A 141 -11.07 9.54 -24.05
N GLY A 142 -9.83 9.36 -24.56
CA GLY A 142 -8.69 8.97 -23.76
C GLY A 142 -8.40 9.96 -22.63
N SER A 143 -7.78 9.46 -21.59
CA SER A 143 -7.45 10.28 -20.41
C SER A 143 -5.95 10.44 -20.18
N TRP A 144 -5.12 9.65 -20.89
CA TRP A 144 -3.68 9.57 -20.69
C TRP A 144 -2.99 10.93 -20.64
N SER A 145 -3.18 11.77 -21.65
CA SER A 145 -2.51 13.07 -21.72
C SER A 145 -2.77 13.96 -20.50
N LYS A 146 -4.00 13.93 -19.95
CA LYS A 146 -4.34 14.70 -18.74
C LYS A 146 -3.68 14.10 -17.50
N VAL A 147 -3.66 12.78 -17.40
CA VAL A 147 -3.08 12.07 -16.24
C VAL A 147 -1.56 12.22 -16.24
N GLU A 148 -0.90 12.12 -17.40
CA GLU A 148 0.55 12.36 -17.54
C GLU A 148 0.92 13.80 -17.16
N ASN A 149 0.14 14.80 -17.61
CA ASN A 149 0.37 16.20 -17.21
C ASN A 149 0.22 16.39 -15.70
N SER A 150 -0.73 15.70 -15.07
CA SER A 150 -0.89 15.74 -13.61
C SER A 150 0.29 15.05 -12.90
N ALA A 151 0.82 13.97 -13.46
CA ALA A 151 2.03 13.33 -12.93
C ALA A 151 3.21 14.29 -12.93
N LYS A 152 3.49 14.92 -14.08
CA LYS A 152 4.57 15.92 -14.24
C LYS A 152 4.40 17.08 -13.28
N LEU A 153 3.18 17.67 -13.20
CA LEU A 153 2.90 18.76 -12.27
C LEU A 153 3.18 18.37 -10.80
N MET A 154 2.78 17.19 -10.37
CA MET A 154 3.02 16.72 -9.00
C MET A 154 4.51 16.49 -8.75
N LEU A 155 5.22 15.84 -9.66
CA LEU A 155 6.68 15.59 -9.55
C LEU A 155 7.46 16.90 -9.50
N ASP A 156 7.16 17.85 -10.39
CA ASP A 156 7.79 19.19 -10.42
C ASP A 156 7.52 19.99 -9.13
N SER A 157 6.39 19.71 -8.47
CA SER A 157 6.02 20.30 -7.18
C SER A 157 6.62 19.56 -5.97
N GLY A 158 7.42 18.50 -6.16
CA GLY A 158 8.05 17.72 -5.09
C GLY A 158 7.09 16.79 -4.35
N VAL A 159 5.96 16.40 -4.95
CA VAL A 159 5.02 15.44 -4.39
C VAL A 159 5.54 14.02 -4.64
N ALA A 160 5.47 13.15 -3.62
CA ALA A 160 5.78 11.74 -3.78
C ALA A 160 4.66 11.02 -4.55
N VAL A 161 4.97 10.51 -5.74
CA VAL A 161 4.01 9.85 -6.63
C VAL A 161 4.41 8.41 -6.89
N ASN A 162 3.47 7.48 -6.64
CA ASN A 162 3.55 6.06 -6.98
C ASN A 162 2.63 5.80 -8.18
N ALA A 163 3.15 5.22 -9.26
CA ALA A 163 2.33 4.75 -10.37
C ALA A 163 1.53 3.52 -9.96
N LEU A 164 0.21 3.58 -10.08
CA LEU A 164 -0.68 2.43 -9.93
C LEU A 164 -1.11 1.96 -11.31
N SER A 165 -0.45 0.91 -11.81
CA SER A 165 -0.71 0.31 -13.12
C SER A 165 -1.52 -0.96 -12.97
N VAL A 166 -2.65 -1.03 -13.67
CA VAL A 166 -3.48 -2.24 -13.73
C VAL A 166 -3.02 -3.11 -14.88
N VAL A 167 -2.51 -4.30 -14.53
CA VAL A 167 -2.08 -5.30 -15.52
C VAL A 167 -3.28 -6.13 -15.97
N ASN A 168 -3.71 -5.95 -17.20
CA ASN A 168 -4.87 -6.57 -17.83
C ASN A 168 -4.45 -7.43 -19.04
N ASP A 169 -5.40 -7.99 -19.77
CA ASP A 169 -5.18 -8.81 -20.97
C ASP A 169 -4.37 -8.11 -22.07
N TYR A 170 -4.42 -6.78 -22.10
CA TYR A 170 -3.67 -5.97 -23.06
C TYR A 170 -2.31 -5.54 -22.54
N SER A 171 -2.25 -4.87 -21.40
CA SER A 171 -1.03 -4.29 -20.82
C SER A 171 0.02 -5.35 -20.45
N VAL A 172 -0.41 -6.57 -20.14
CA VAL A 172 0.49 -7.70 -19.80
C VAL A 172 1.52 -8.03 -20.89
N ARG A 173 1.31 -7.56 -22.11
CA ARG A 173 2.20 -7.78 -23.25
C ARG A 173 3.35 -6.78 -23.37
N PHE A 174 3.36 -5.73 -22.55
CA PHE A 174 4.27 -4.58 -22.68
C PHE A 174 5.06 -4.27 -21.39
N PRO A 175 5.64 -5.25 -20.67
CA PRO A 175 6.32 -4.98 -19.40
C PRO A 175 7.50 -4.02 -19.56
N GLU A 176 8.30 -4.17 -20.60
CA GLU A 176 9.47 -3.32 -20.89
C GLU A 176 9.05 -1.87 -21.19
N GLU A 177 8.07 -1.71 -22.07
CA GLU A 177 7.59 -0.39 -22.50
C GLU A 177 6.98 0.39 -21.34
N ILE A 178 6.17 -0.28 -20.50
CA ILE A 178 5.55 0.33 -19.32
C ILE A 178 6.62 0.75 -18.30
N TYR A 179 7.59 -0.12 -18.04
CA TYR A 179 8.65 0.15 -17.07
C TYR A 179 9.52 1.33 -17.50
N GLU A 180 10.00 1.32 -18.73
CA GLU A 180 10.83 2.40 -19.28
C GLU A 180 10.05 3.73 -19.39
N TYR A 181 8.76 3.68 -19.74
CA TYR A 181 7.90 4.86 -19.76
C TYR A 181 7.81 5.52 -18.39
N PHE A 182 7.57 4.75 -17.32
CA PHE A 182 7.49 5.32 -15.97
C PHE A 182 8.81 5.94 -15.53
N LYS A 183 9.93 5.30 -15.80
CA LYS A 183 11.27 5.85 -15.54
C LYS A 183 11.50 7.16 -16.31
N ALA A 184 11.15 7.17 -17.60
CA ALA A 184 11.35 8.34 -18.47
C ALA A 184 10.58 9.59 -17.98
N ILE A 185 9.41 9.42 -17.36
CA ILE A 185 8.64 10.53 -16.79
C ILE A 185 8.96 10.82 -15.31
N GLY A 186 9.94 10.11 -14.71
CA GLY A 186 10.41 10.34 -13.35
C GLY A 186 9.62 9.64 -12.25
N LEU A 187 8.81 8.62 -12.58
CA LEU A 187 8.10 7.80 -11.61
C LEU A 187 8.98 6.62 -11.16
N GLU A 188 9.59 6.76 -9.98
CA GLU A 188 10.49 5.74 -9.42
C GLU A 188 9.76 4.72 -8.53
N TYR A 189 8.53 5.00 -8.12
CA TYR A 189 7.68 4.11 -7.33
C TYR A 189 6.56 3.56 -8.18
N MET A 190 6.45 2.22 -8.24
CA MET A 190 5.51 1.52 -9.12
C MET A 190 4.78 0.40 -8.39
N GLN A 191 3.49 0.28 -8.66
CA GLN A 191 2.68 -0.85 -8.22
C GLN A 191 1.91 -1.42 -9.40
N PHE A 192 2.15 -2.68 -9.72
CA PHE A 192 1.49 -3.43 -10.78
C PHE A 192 0.40 -4.32 -10.17
N ILE A 193 -0.86 -4.04 -10.48
CA ILE A 193 -2.02 -4.68 -9.87
C ILE A 193 -2.68 -5.59 -10.91
N PRO A 194 -2.70 -6.91 -10.74
CA PRO A 194 -3.35 -7.79 -11.71
C PRO A 194 -4.85 -7.52 -11.75
N CYS A 195 -5.35 -7.26 -12.95
CA CYS A 195 -6.79 -7.13 -13.19
C CYS A 195 -7.42 -8.50 -13.24
N LEU A 196 -8.27 -8.77 -12.28
CA LEU A 196 -8.96 -10.04 -12.19
C LEU A 196 -10.40 -9.84 -11.72
N GLU A 197 -11.33 -9.88 -12.67
CA GLU A 197 -12.75 -9.69 -12.44
C GLU A 197 -13.55 -10.85 -13.08
N THR A 198 -14.70 -11.15 -12.50
CA THR A 198 -15.63 -12.11 -13.10
C THR A 198 -16.43 -11.46 -14.22
N SER A 199 -16.78 -12.25 -15.23
CA SER A 199 -17.70 -11.82 -16.29
C SER A 199 -19.05 -11.42 -15.71
N SER A 200 -19.65 -10.37 -16.26
CA SER A 200 -21.02 -9.97 -15.90
C SER A 200 -22.09 -10.93 -16.48
N GLU A 201 -21.75 -11.66 -17.54
CA GLU A 201 -22.66 -12.60 -18.23
C GLU A 201 -22.58 -13.99 -17.60
N ASP A 202 -21.39 -14.42 -17.20
CA ASP A 202 -21.14 -15.71 -16.57
C ASP A 202 -20.14 -15.55 -15.41
N PRO A 203 -20.63 -15.47 -14.15
CA PRO A 203 -19.77 -15.32 -12.97
C PRO A 203 -18.79 -16.49 -12.74
N SER A 204 -18.94 -17.60 -13.46
CA SER A 204 -17.97 -18.71 -13.43
C SER A 204 -16.74 -18.45 -14.29
N LYS A 205 -16.74 -17.42 -15.12
CA LYS A 205 -15.66 -17.05 -16.04
C LYS A 205 -15.05 -15.70 -15.66
N SER A 206 -13.79 -15.49 -16.03
CA SER A 206 -13.16 -14.16 -15.96
C SER A 206 -13.73 -13.24 -17.05
N ALA A 207 -13.75 -11.95 -16.74
CA ALA A 207 -14.03 -10.93 -17.73
C ALA A 207 -12.95 -10.93 -18.82
N SER A 208 -13.31 -10.53 -20.05
CA SER A 208 -12.41 -10.55 -21.21
C SER A 208 -11.16 -9.69 -21.04
N PHE A 209 -11.22 -8.66 -20.21
CA PHE A 209 -10.09 -7.78 -19.89
C PHE A 209 -9.24 -8.29 -18.71
N SER A 210 -9.62 -9.38 -18.05
CA SER A 210 -8.84 -9.97 -16.96
C SER A 210 -7.55 -10.59 -17.46
N VAL A 211 -6.47 -10.45 -16.71
CA VAL A 211 -5.20 -11.05 -17.05
C VAL A 211 -5.22 -12.56 -16.81
N SER A 212 -4.65 -13.32 -17.74
CA SER A 212 -4.44 -14.77 -17.57
C SER A 212 -3.16 -15.06 -16.80
N ALA A 213 -3.12 -16.20 -16.12
CA ALA A 213 -2.02 -16.53 -15.22
C ALA A 213 -0.65 -16.61 -15.92
N ASP A 214 -0.53 -17.39 -17.01
CA ASP A 214 0.78 -17.58 -17.65
C ASP A 214 1.36 -16.30 -18.25
N PRO A 215 0.59 -15.46 -19.00
CA PRO A 215 1.06 -14.15 -19.43
C PRO A 215 1.48 -13.25 -18.24
N TYR A 216 0.75 -13.29 -17.13
CA TYR A 216 1.10 -12.52 -15.94
C TYR A 216 2.40 -13.02 -15.29
N GLY A 217 2.64 -14.33 -15.27
CA GLY A 217 3.91 -14.91 -14.81
C GLY A 217 5.10 -14.45 -15.65
N ILE A 218 4.94 -14.45 -16.97
CA ILE A 218 5.96 -13.94 -17.92
C ILE A 218 6.20 -12.44 -17.67
N PHE A 219 5.14 -11.65 -17.53
CA PHE A 219 5.21 -10.22 -17.22
C PHE A 219 6.04 -9.96 -15.95
N LEU A 220 5.74 -10.69 -14.86
CA LEU A 220 6.47 -10.54 -13.59
C LEU A 220 7.95 -10.90 -13.73
N CYS A 221 8.28 -11.98 -14.45
CA CYS A 221 9.67 -12.40 -14.67
C CYS A 221 10.45 -11.35 -15.47
N ARG A 222 9.86 -10.84 -16.57
CA ARG A 222 10.49 -9.80 -17.39
C ARG A 222 10.70 -8.50 -16.62
N LEU A 223 9.66 -8.06 -15.91
CA LEU A 223 9.72 -6.87 -15.07
C LEU A 223 10.77 -6.99 -13.96
N PHE A 224 10.91 -8.18 -13.36
CA PHE A 224 11.93 -8.46 -12.36
C PHE A 224 13.35 -8.38 -12.92
N ASP A 225 13.57 -8.91 -14.12
CA ASP A 225 14.89 -8.85 -14.79
C ASP A 225 15.27 -7.39 -15.09
N LEU A 226 14.34 -6.56 -15.55
CA LEU A 226 14.54 -5.12 -15.77
C LEU A 226 14.87 -4.39 -14.45
N TRP A 227 14.06 -4.61 -13.44
CA TRP A 227 14.24 -4.01 -12.12
C TRP A 227 15.60 -4.35 -11.51
N LEU A 228 16.01 -5.63 -11.60
CA LEU A 228 17.29 -6.07 -11.08
C LEU A 228 18.48 -5.54 -11.92
N GLY A 229 18.29 -5.39 -13.23
CA GLY A 229 19.28 -4.82 -14.15
C GLY A 229 19.58 -3.35 -13.88
N ASP A 230 18.66 -2.63 -13.26
CA ASP A 230 18.80 -1.21 -12.93
C ASP A 230 19.45 -0.93 -11.57
N PHE A 231 19.87 -1.97 -10.85
CA PHE A 231 20.55 -1.76 -9.56
C PHE A 231 21.86 -1.00 -9.73
N LYS A 232 22.05 0.03 -8.89
CA LYS A 232 23.31 0.78 -8.78
C LYS A 232 23.90 0.55 -7.40
N GLU A 233 25.14 0.13 -7.37
CA GLU A 233 25.87 -0.16 -6.13
C GLU A 233 25.10 -1.13 -5.19
N GLY A 234 24.42 -2.12 -5.78
CA GLY A 234 23.64 -3.11 -5.04
C GLY A 234 22.27 -2.64 -4.54
N LYS A 235 21.84 -1.42 -4.89
CA LYS A 235 20.56 -0.84 -4.48
C LYS A 235 19.65 -0.61 -5.68
N PRO A 236 18.32 -0.86 -5.54
CA PRO A 236 17.37 -0.58 -6.60
C PRO A 236 17.28 0.93 -6.87
N THR A 237 17.16 1.32 -8.14
CA THR A 237 16.88 2.71 -8.54
C THR A 237 15.39 3.02 -8.58
N THR A 238 14.56 1.97 -8.64
CA THR A 238 13.10 2.06 -8.60
C THR A 238 12.56 1.11 -7.53
N SER A 239 11.42 1.45 -6.95
CA SER A 239 10.67 0.61 -6.01
C SER A 239 9.48 -0.02 -6.75
N ILE A 240 9.42 -1.34 -6.79
CA ILE A 240 8.25 -2.07 -7.28
C ILE A 240 7.62 -2.78 -6.08
N ARG A 241 6.47 -2.32 -5.64
CA ARG A 241 5.84 -2.73 -4.38
C ARG A 241 5.76 -4.24 -4.17
N PHE A 242 5.44 -5.01 -5.21
CA PHE A 242 5.39 -6.47 -5.10
C PHE A 242 6.78 -7.07 -4.86
N PHE A 243 7.81 -6.60 -5.56
CA PHE A 243 9.18 -7.10 -5.39
C PHE A 243 9.77 -6.70 -4.05
N ASP A 244 9.51 -5.48 -3.59
CA ASP A 244 9.91 -5.04 -2.26
C ASP A 244 9.25 -5.91 -1.18
N SER A 245 7.96 -6.22 -1.34
CA SER A 245 7.22 -7.06 -0.41
C SER A 245 7.74 -8.51 -0.39
N VAL A 246 8.11 -9.05 -1.54
CA VAL A 246 8.76 -10.37 -1.64
C VAL A 246 10.15 -10.33 -1.00
N PHE A 247 10.94 -9.28 -1.25
CA PHE A 247 12.25 -9.10 -0.60
C PHE A 247 12.14 -9.10 0.92
N TYR A 248 11.12 -8.44 1.50
CA TYR A 248 10.88 -8.45 2.95
C TYR A 248 10.73 -9.88 3.49
N LEU A 249 10.02 -10.76 2.78
CA LEU A 249 9.89 -12.16 3.19
C LEU A 249 11.24 -12.88 3.21
N TYR A 250 12.09 -12.70 2.19
CA TYR A 250 13.44 -13.29 2.16
C TYR A 250 14.36 -12.69 3.23
N ALA A 251 14.18 -11.42 3.56
CA ALA A 251 14.89 -10.75 4.64
C ALA A 251 14.42 -11.21 6.04
N GLY A 252 13.27 -11.88 6.13
CA GLY A 252 12.65 -12.31 7.40
C GLY A 252 11.84 -11.19 8.06
N LEU A 253 11.40 -10.21 7.28
CA LEU A 253 10.58 -9.08 7.71
C LEU A 253 9.11 -9.28 7.31
N PRO A 254 8.14 -8.68 8.03
CA PRO A 254 6.74 -8.72 7.64
C PRO A 254 6.53 -7.94 6.32
N PRO A 255 5.89 -8.55 5.31
CA PRO A 255 5.67 -7.89 4.02
C PRO A 255 4.63 -6.78 4.16
N PRO A 256 4.82 -5.62 3.50
CA PRO A 256 3.85 -4.53 3.53
C PRO A 256 2.58 -4.81 2.72
N GLU A 257 2.60 -5.82 1.85
CA GLU A 257 1.47 -6.17 0.99
C GLU A 257 0.60 -7.28 1.61
N CYS A 258 -0.71 -7.00 1.80
CA CYS A 258 -1.64 -7.92 2.46
C CYS A 258 -1.83 -9.26 1.72
N THR A 259 -1.56 -9.30 0.41
CA THR A 259 -1.64 -10.53 -0.40
C THR A 259 -0.64 -11.60 0.04
N LEU A 260 0.48 -11.18 0.64
CA LEU A 260 1.56 -12.04 1.13
C LEU A 260 1.47 -12.35 2.63
N LEU A 261 0.47 -11.83 3.34
CA LEU A 261 0.20 -12.14 4.74
C LEU A 261 -0.59 -13.45 4.89
N GLU A 262 -0.50 -14.10 6.04
CA GLU A 262 -1.25 -15.33 6.34
C GLU A 262 -2.76 -15.10 6.52
N GLU A 263 -3.12 -13.92 7.02
CA GLU A 263 -4.50 -13.52 7.33
C GLU A 263 -4.86 -12.22 6.64
N CYS A 264 -6.15 -12.07 6.30
CA CYS A 264 -6.76 -10.80 5.96
C CYS A 264 -7.26 -10.05 7.21
N GLY A 265 -7.83 -8.85 7.01
CA GLY A 265 -8.57 -8.15 8.06
C GLY A 265 -7.69 -7.45 9.10
N ASN A 266 -6.57 -6.87 8.67
CA ASN A 266 -5.71 -6.04 9.54
C ASN A 266 -6.06 -4.55 9.48
N TYR A 267 -6.97 -4.15 8.60
CA TYR A 267 -7.50 -2.79 8.45
C TYR A 267 -9.01 -2.86 8.18
N VAL A 268 -9.67 -1.72 8.16
CA VAL A 268 -11.10 -1.59 7.81
C VAL A 268 -11.30 -0.52 6.76
N ILE A 269 -12.42 -0.65 6.03
CA ILE A 269 -12.85 0.32 5.01
C ILE A 269 -14.00 1.13 5.58
N VAL A 270 -13.97 2.45 5.40
CA VAL A 270 -15.07 3.35 5.74
C VAL A 270 -15.62 3.99 4.47
N GLU A 271 -16.88 3.72 4.18
CA GLU A 271 -17.61 4.31 3.07
C GLU A 271 -18.10 5.73 3.40
N PHE A 272 -18.48 6.50 2.37
CA PHE A 272 -18.94 7.89 2.48
C PHE A 272 -20.08 8.09 3.48
N ASN A 273 -20.94 7.09 3.68
CA ASN A 273 -22.07 7.10 4.61
C ASN A 273 -21.70 6.66 6.04
N GLY A 274 -20.43 6.35 6.27
CA GLY A 274 -19.91 5.87 7.54
C GLY A 274 -20.02 4.37 7.76
N ASP A 275 -20.53 3.60 6.82
CA ASP A 275 -20.53 2.14 6.89
C ASP A 275 -19.11 1.59 6.84
N VAL A 276 -18.85 0.54 7.64
CA VAL A 276 -17.53 -0.05 7.81
C VAL A 276 -17.52 -1.48 7.29
N TYR A 277 -16.54 -1.81 6.48
CA TYR A 277 -16.39 -3.13 5.83
C TYR A 277 -15.02 -3.75 6.08
N SER A 278 -14.96 -5.08 5.92
CA SER A 278 -13.74 -5.87 6.17
C SER A 278 -12.61 -5.64 5.18
N CYS A 279 -12.93 -5.37 3.92
CA CYS A 279 -11.95 -5.23 2.84
C CYS A 279 -12.52 -4.43 1.65
N ASP A 280 -11.64 -3.78 0.91
CA ASP A 280 -11.94 -2.97 -0.26
C ASP A 280 -12.70 -3.72 -1.37
N PHE A 281 -12.32 -4.96 -1.62
CA PHE A 281 -12.97 -5.80 -2.62
C PHE A 281 -14.30 -6.39 -2.14
N PHE A 282 -14.51 -6.50 -0.83
CA PHE A 282 -15.66 -7.13 -0.18
C PHE A 282 -16.58 -6.10 0.49
N VAL A 283 -16.87 -4.99 -0.22
CA VAL A 283 -17.91 -4.04 0.18
C VAL A 283 -19.25 -4.66 -0.18
N GLU A 284 -19.84 -5.39 0.76
CA GLU A 284 -21.09 -6.14 0.65
C GLU A 284 -21.65 -6.44 2.06
N ASP A 285 -22.96 -6.66 2.17
CA ASP A 285 -23.66 -6.81 3.48
C ASP A 285 -23.05 -7.91 4.37
N LEU A 286 -22.62 -9.01 3.76
CA LEU A 286 -21.99 -10.13 4.48
C LEU A 286 -20.77 -9.67 5.31
N TRP A 287 -20.00 -8.71 4.79
CA TRP A 287 -18.76 -8.22 5.40
C TRP A 287 -18.85 -6.80 5.95
N ARG A 288 -20.08 -6.30 6.11
CA ARG A 288 -20.34 -5.04 6.81
C ARG A 288 -20.16 -5.25 8.30
N LEU A 289 -19.24 -4.52 8.91
CA LEU A 289 -18.86 -4.62 10.34
C LEU A 289 -19.73 -3.75 11.25
N GLY A 290 -20.24 -2.65 10.73
CA GLY A 290 -21.04 -1.67 11.45
C GLY A 290 -21.03 -0.31 10.77
N SER A 291 -21.23 0.75 11.57
CA SER A 291 -21.25 2.13 11.08
C SER A 291 -20.58 3.07 12.09
N VAL A 292 -19.77 4.01 11.60
CA VAL A 292 -19.06 5.00 12.43
C VAL A 292 -19.98 5.86 13.31
N PRO A 293 -21.15 6.32 12.83
CA PRO A 293 -22.09 7.05 13.67
C PRO A 293 -22.53 6.34 14.94
N SER A 294 -22.64 5.01 14.92
CA SER A 294 -23.21 4.20 16.01
C SER A 294 -22.22 3.24 16.68
N GLY A 295 -20.95 3.17 16.23
CA GLY A 295 -20.01 2.19 16.75
C GLY A 295 -18.55 2.66 16.78
N ASN A 296 -17.69 1.79 17.28
CA ASN A 296 -16.26 2.03 17.45
C ASN A 296 -15.44 1.23 16.42
N LEU A 297 -14.53 1.88 15.72
CA LEU A 297 -13.68 1.28 14.68
C LEU A 297 -12.79 0.15 15.21
N ILE A 298 -12.26 0.30 16.43
CA ILE A 298 -11.38 -0.71 17.04
C ILE A 298 -12.17 -1.96 17.44
N GLU A 299 -13.41 -1.79 17.94
CA GLU A 299 -14.31 -2.89 18.23
C GLU A 299 -14.72 -3.63 16.96
N MET A 300 -14.99 -2.89 15.87
CA MET A 300 -15.31 -3.46 14.56
C MET A 300 -14.13 -4.28 14.00
N LEU A 301 -12.89 -3.75 14.07
CA LEU A 301 -11.68 -4.46 13.68
C LEU A 301 -11.50 -5.77 14.47
N ASN A 302 -11.88 -5.78 15.74
CA ASN A 302 -11.74 -6.94 16.65
C ASN A 302 -13.02 -7.80 16.75
N SER A 303 -14.02 -7.53 15.90
CA SER A 303 -15.28 -8.27 15.90
C SER A 303 -15.11 -9.72 15.43
N LYS A 304 -16.04 -10.59 15.84
CA LYS A 304 -16.09 -11.98 15.36
C LYS A 304 -16.20 -12.06 13.83
N ARG A 305 -16.92 -11.12 13.19
CA ARG A 305 -17.07 -11.05 11.73
C ARG A 305 -15.75 -10.75 11.05
N GLN A 306 -15.00 -9.75 11.55
CA GLN A 306 -13.68 -9.42 11.00
C GLN A 306 -12.68 -10.56 11.18
N LYS A 307 -12.70 -11.25 12.32
CA LYS A 307 -11.88 -12.44 12.53
C LYS A 307 -12.24 -13.56 11.55
N SER A 308 -13.52 -13.85 11.37
CA SER A 308 -13.99 -14.85 10.39
C SER A 308 -13.58 -14.49 8.96
N PHE A 309 -13.62 -13.19 8.60
CA PHE A 309 -13.10 -12.70 7.32
C PHE A 309 -11.60 -12.99 7.15
N GLY A 310 -10.80 -12.71 8.18
CA GLY A 310 -9.36 -12.96 8.17
C GLY A 310 -9.01 -14.44 8.00
N GLU A 311 -9.74 -15.32 8.70
CA GLU A 311 -9.54 -16.76 8.68
C GLU A 311 -9.84 -17.41 7.33
N LYS A 312 -10.71 -16.82 6.50
CA LYS A 312 -10.97 -17.32 5.13
C LYS A 312 -9.70 -17.46 4.30
N LYS A 313 -8.70 -16.62 4.54
CA LYS A 313 -7.43 -16.71 3.80
C LYS A 313 -6.64 -17.97 4.13
N LYS A 314 -6.74 -18.47 5.36
CA LYS A 314 -6.11 -19.71 5.84
C LYS A 314 -6.76 -20.97 5.28
N ALA A 315 -7.98 -20.88 4.76
CA ALA A 315 -8.64 -22.01 4.12
C ALA A 315 -7.98 -22.28 2.75
N LEU A 316 -6.91 -23.07 2.78
CA LEU A 316 -6.11 -23.44 1.62
C LEU A 316 -6.53 -24.81 1.07
N VAL A 317 -6.41 -24.99 -0.24
CA VAL A 317 -6.56 -26.29 -0.92
C VAL A 317 -5.28 -27.10 -0.80
N GLN A 318 -5.36 -28.42 -1.04
CA GLN A 318 -4.22 -29.34 -0.93
C GLN A 318 -3.03 -28.88 -1.80
N ASP A 319 -3.27 -28.45 -3.04
CA ASP A 319 -2.26 -27.91 -3.95
C ASP A 319 -1.44 -26.77 -3.34
N CYS A 320 -2.05 -25.96 -2.45
CA CYS A 320 -1.35 -24.92 -1.72
C CYS A 320 -0.55 -25.45 -0.54
N THR A 321 -1.13 -26.40 0.24
CA THR A 321 -0.48 -26.93 1.45
C THR A 321 0.75 -27.77 1.13
N GLU A 322 0.80 -28.41 -0.05
CA GLU A 322 1.92 -29.18 -0.58
C GLU A 322 2.91 -28.33 -1.43
N CYS A 323 2.61 -27.06 -1.64
CA CYS A 323 3.40 -26.20 -2.51
C CYS A 323 4.66 -25.67 -1.82
N SER A 324 5.83 -25.86 -2.46
CA SER A 324 7.12 -25.34 -1.98
C SER A 324 7.16 -23.81 -1.82
N TRP A 325 6.28 -23.09 -2.51
CA TRP A 325 6.20 -21.63 -2.47
C TRP A 325 5.16 -21.09 -1.49
N LEU A 326 4.51 -21.95 -0.70
CA LEU A 326 3.45 -21.50 0.21
C LEU A 326 3.93 -20.46 1.22
N SER A 327 5.16 -20.58 1.71
CA SER A 327 5.75 -19.64 2.66
C SER A 327 5.89 -18.22 2.12
N LEU A 328 5.98 -18.05 0.80
CA LEU A 328 6.05 -16.76 0.10
C LEU A 328 4.67 -16.32 -0.41
N CYS A 329 3.95 -17.21 -1.12
CA CYS A 329 2.70 -16.90 -1.79
C CYS A 329 1.51 -16.72 -0.82
N ARG A 330 1.44 -17.51 0.27
CA ARG A 330 0.33 -17.55 1.24
C ARG A 330 -1.06 -17.72 0.57
N GLY A 331 -1.10 -18.31 -0.63
CA GLY A 331 -2.31 -18.51 -1.42
C GLY A 331 -2.87 -17.23 -2.06
N GLY A 332 -2.13 -16.13 -2.05
CA GLY A 332 -2.49 -14.85 -2.65
C GLY A 332 -3.75 -14.18 -2.06
N CYS A 333 -4.37 -13.27 -2.80
CA CYS A 333 -5.62 -12.62 -2.39
C CYS A 333 -6.82 -13.58 -2.44
N THR A 334 -7.68 -13.51 -1.43
CA THR A 334 -8.93 -14.32 -1.41
C THR A 334 -9.91 -13.91 -2.50
N LYS A 335 -9.85 -12.67 -2.97
CA LYS A 335 -10.63 -12.17 -4.11
C LYS A 335 -10.33 -12.98 -5.38
N ASP A 336 -9.09 -13.41 -5.55
CA ASP A 336 -8.60 -14.07 -6.76
C ASP A 336 -8.78 -15.60 -6.72
N ARG A 337 -9.47 -16.12 -5.71
CA ARG A 337 -9.79 -17.54 -5.54
C ARG A 337 -11.19 -17.83 -6.10
N PHE A 338 -11.39 -17.65 -7.40
CA PHE A 338 -12.68 -17.99 -8.00
C PHE A 338 -12.79 -19.48 -8.29
N GLN A 339 -14.03 -19.95 -8.37
CA GLN A 339 -14.34 -21.30 -8.84
C GLN A 339 -14.50 -21.30 -10.35
N TYR A 340 -13.47 -21.75 -11.08
CA TYR A 340 -13.63 -22.15 -12.48
C TYR A 340 -14.06 -23.62 -12.63
N THR A 341 -13.83 -24.44 -11.59
CA THR A 341 -14.26 -25.82 -11.51
C THR A 341 -14.89 -26.07 -10.16
N LYS A 342 -15.78 -27.06 -10.06
CA LYS A 342 -16.57 -27.35 -8.84
C LYS A 342 -15.79 -27.58 -7.55
N ASP A 343 -14.46 -27.78 -7.61
CA ASP A 343 -13.70 -28.34 -6.48
C ASP A 343 -12.48 -27.53 -6.01
N THR A 344 -12.10 -26.42 -6.65
CA THR A 344 -10.85 -25.75 -6.26
C THR A 344 -11.02 -24.26 -5.99
N LYS A 345 -10.73 -23.86 -4.75
CA LYS A 345 -10.54 -22.45 -4.35
C LYS A 345 -9.08 -22.01 -4.56
N LEU A 346 -8.45 -22.48 -5.62
CA LEU A 346 -7.10 -22.10 -5.99
C LEU A 346 -7.09 -20.67 -6.49
N ASN A 347 -6.01 -19.93 -6.16
CA ASN A 347 -5.83 -18.60 -6.73
C ASN A 347 -5.67 -18.69 -8.26
N HIS A 348 -6.40 -17.87 -9.00
CA HIS A 348 -6.36 -17.84 -10.46
C HIS A 348 -4.94 -17.59 -11.02
N LEU A 349 -4.13 -16.82 -10.29
CA LEU A 349 -2.75 -16.50 -10.69
C LEU A 349 -1.71 -17.47 -10.09
N CYS A 350 -2.12 -18.66 -9.64
CA CYS A 350 -1.23 -19.61 -8.98
C CYS A 350 -0.02 -20.00 -9.86
N SER A 351 -0.24 -20.32 -11.14
CA SER A 351 0.86 -20.66 -12.07
C SER A 351 1.81 -19.48 -12.31
N ALA A 352 1.28 -18.25 -12.36
CA ALA A 352 2.08 -17.03 -12.46
C ALA A 352 3.04 -16.87 -11.26
N TYR A 353 2.52 -17.01 -10.05
CA TYR A 353 3.34 -16.89 -8.84
C TYR A 353 4.37 -18.02 -8.73
N LYS A 354 4.02 -19.27 -9.09
CA LYS A 354 4.98 -20.38 -9.15
C LYS A 354 6.10 -20.08 -10.13
N MET A 355 5.78 -19.64 -11.34
CA MET A 355 6.74 -19.25 -12.38
C MET A 355 7.67 -18.14 -11.88
N PHE A 356 7.10 -17.07 -11.30
CA PHE A 356 7.85 -15.95 -10.78
C PHE A 356 8.81 -16.36 -9.65
N PHE A 357 8.33 -17.09 -8.63
CA PHE A 357 9.20 -17.51 -7.52
C PHE A 357 10.30 -18.45 -7.99
N GLN A 358 10.02 -19.37 -8.90
CA GLN A 358 11.04 -20.22 -9.49
C GLN A 358 12.11 -19.41 -10.22
N HIS A 359 11.72 -18.36 -10.95
CA HIS A 359 12.62 -17.47 -11.68
C HIS A 359 13.45 -16.58 -10.75
N ALA A 360 12.86 -16.06 -9.68
CA ALA A 360 13.45 -14.99 -8.86
C ALA A 360 14.16 -15.50 -7.59
N ASP A 361 13.89 -16.72 -7.12
CA ASP A 361 14.30 -17.26 -5.81
C ASP A 361 15.78 -17.08 -5.49
N SER A 362 16.66 -17.54 -6.38
CA SER A 362 18.12 -17.49 -6.13
C SER A 362 18.63 -16.05 -6.01
N ARG A 363 18.03 -15.13 -6.76
CA ARG A 363 18.41 -13.71 -6.77
C ARG A 363 17.90 -13.00 -5.52
N PHE A 364 16.66 -13.25 -5.07
CA PHE A 364 16.18 -12.72 -3.81
C PHE A 364 16.93 -13.28 -2.60
N LYS A 365 17.30 -14.55 -2.60
CA LYS A 365 18.17 -15.13 -1.56
C LYS A 365 19.50 -14.39 -1.47
N LYS A 366 20.12 -14.10 -2.63
CA LYS A 366 21.37 -13.34 -2.67
C LYS A 366 21.15 -11.91 -2.16
N LEU A 367 20.17 -11.18 -2.66
CA LEU A 367 19.86 -9.81 -2.21
C LEU A 367 19.61 -9.74 -0.70
N ALA A 368 18.84 -10.67 -0.16
CA ALA A 368 18.55 -10.71 1.28
C ALA A 368 19.79 -11.04 2.12
N SER A 369 20.67 -11.92 1.63
CA SER A 369 21.96 -12.23 2.28
C SER A 369 22.89 -11.02 2.28
N ASP A 370 23.02 -10.34 1.13
CA ASP A 370 23.86 -9.15 0.99
C ASP A 370 23.37 -8.03 1.92
N TRP A 371 22.06 -7.78 1.96
CA TRP A 371 21.43 -6.81 2.85
C TRP A 371 21.66 -7.13 4.34
N LYS A 372 21.48 -8.41 4.76
CA LYS A 372 21.73 -8.82 6.16
C LYS A 372 23.19 -8.60 6.57
N ASN A 373 24.12 -8.87 5.65
CA ASN A 373 25.55 -8.63 5.89
C ASN A 373 25.86 -7.13 6.02
N GLU A 374 25.23 -6.28 5.19
CA GLU A 374 25.36 -4.82 5.30
C GLU A 374 24.82 -4.30 6.64
N GLN A 375 23.61 -4.74 7.04
CA GLN A 375 23.03 -4.36 8.34
C GLN A 375 23.90 -4.79 9.52
N ALA A 376 24.49 -5.97 9.46
CA ALA A 376 25.39 -6.45 10.50
C ALA A 376 26.67 -5.58 10.60
N ARG A 377 27.25 -5.19 9.46
CA ARG A 377 28.43 -4.28 9.43
C ARG A 377 28.09 -2.92 9.98
N GLU A 378 26.98 -2.32 9.57
CA GLU A 378 26.52 -1.02 10.08
C GLU A 378 26.26 -1.06 11.60
N TYR A 379 25.64 -2.15 12.08
CA TYR A 379 25.41 -2.32 13.51
C TYR A 379 26.72 -2.38 14.28
N GLN A 380 27.71 -3.16 13.81
CA GLN A 380 29.04 -3.24 14.42
C GLN A 380 29.75 -1.89 14.42
N ALA A 381 29.73 -1.16 13.30
CA ALA A 381 30.33 0.16 13.21
C ALA A 381 29.73 1.15 14.24
N ARG A 382 28.39 1.21 14.33
CA ARG A 382 27.70 2.06 15.34
C ARG A 382 28.05 1.66 16.79
N GLN A 383 28.21 0.38 17.07
CA GLN A 383 28.65 -0.09 18.40
C GLN A 383 30.09 0.37 18.71
N GLN A 384 30.98 0.27 17.71
CA GLN A 384 32.37 0.72 17.85
C GLN A 384 32.44 2.23 18.11
N GLU A 385 31.71 3.05 17.34
CA GLU A 385 31.63 4.50 17.54
C GLU A 385 31.17 4.88 18.98
N ARG A 386 30.12 4.20 19.47
CA ARG A 386 29.61 4.42 20.83
C ARG A 386 30.67 4.07 21.92
N LEU A 387 31.43 2.99 21.73
CA LEU A 387 32.50 2.61 22.63
C LEU A 387 33.64 3.63 22.63
N GLU A 388 34.02 4.14 21.45
CA GLU A 388 35.03 5.19 21.31
C GLU A 388 34.59 6.52 21.93
N GLU A 389 33.34 6.95 21.72
CA GLU A 389 32.77 8.14 22.37
C GLU A 389 32.76 8.00 23.89
N SER A 390 32.33 6.84 24.39
CA SER A 390 32.34 6.52 25.81
C SER A 390 33.78 6.57 26.40
N SER A 391 34.76 6.03 25.68
CA SER A 391 36.17 6.04 26.10
C SER A 391 36.80 7.45 26.05
N ARG A 392 36.40 8.29 25.07
CA ARG A 392 36.82 9.69 24.98
C ARG A 392 36.24 10.55 26.11
N SER A 393 34.98 10.30 26.50
CA SER A 393 34.35 10.99 27.63
C SER A 393 34.96 10.58 28.98
N ALA A 394 35.35 9.32 29.14
CA ALA A 394 36.02 8.82 30.34
C ALA A 394 37.46 9.37 30.54
N LYS A 395 38.16 9.79 29.49
CA LYS A 395 39.54 10.28 29.52
C LYS A 395 39.72 11.74 29.96
N LYS A 396 38.67 12.47 30.30
CA LYS A 396 38.74 13.93 30.54
C LYS A 396 38.59 14.39 32.00
N ILE A 397 38.65 13.50 32.98
CA ILE A 397 38.63 13.93 34.38
C ILE A 397 40.06 14.24 34.80
N GLY A 398 40.38 15.54 34.90
CA GLY A 398 41.69 16.00 35.41
C GLY A 398 41.87 15.65 36.89
N ARG A 399 43.12 15.43 37.33
CA ARG A 399 43.41 15.11 38.73
C ARG A 399 42.76 16.07 39.72
N ASN A 400 42.51 17.30 39.31
CA ASN A 400 41.93 18.34 40.16
C ASN A 400 40.43 18.55 39.97
N ASP A 401 39.82 17.87 39.00
CA ASP A 401 38.38 17.98 38.72
C ASP A 401 37.54 17.28 39.80
N PRO A 402 36.25 17.63 39.97
CA PRO A 402 35.34 16.93 40.85
C PRO A 402 35.26 15.45 40.46
N CYS A 403 35.25 14.56 41.42
CA CYS A 403 35.19 13.14 41.16
C CYS A 403 33.82 12.75 40.54
N SER A 404 33.83 11.95 39.47
CA SER A 404 32.62 11.46 38.77
C SER A 404 31.71 10.60 39.64
N CYS A 405 32.15 10.12 40.80
CA CYS A 405 31.32 9.35 41.74
C CYS A 405 30.31 10.21 42.54
N GLY A 406 30.29 11.53 42.34
CA GLY A 406 29.37 12.44 43.05
C GLY A 406 29.79 12.79 44.50
N SER A 407 30.99 12.38 44.94
CA SER A 407 31.49 12.64 46.31
C SER A 407 31.85 14.11 46.63
N GLY A 408 31.80 15.01 45.64
CA GLY A 408 32.20 16.43 45.79
C GLY A 408 33.69 16.67 46.02
N THR A 409 34.51 15.62 46.10
CA THR A 409 35.96 15.73 46.29
C THR A 409 36.70 15.67 44.96
N LYS A 410 37.96 16.24 44.92
CA LYS A 410 38.80 16.19 43.72
C LYS A 410 39.10 14.74 43.32
N TYR A 411 39.09 14.41 42.03
CA TYR A 411 39.32 13.06 41.51
C TYR A 411 40.55 12.39 42.09
N LYS A 412 41.70 13.12 42.23
CA LYS A 412 42.92 12.62 42.85
C LYS A 412 42.81 12.27 44.34
N LYS A 413 41.76 12.74 45.04
CA LYS A 413 41.51 12.46 46.47
C LYS A 413 40.37 11.48 46.70
N CYS A 414 39.76 10.95 45.62
CA CYS A 414 38.64 10.03 45.65
C CYS A 414 38.95 8.80 44.79
N CYS A 415 38.30 8.62 43.64
CA CYS A 415 38.46 7.46 42.77
C CYS A 415 39.75 7.46 41.95
N GLY A 416 40.53 8.53 41.95
CA GLY A 416 41.82 8.68 41.28
C GLY A 416 43.04 8.48 42.21
N ARG A 417 42.85 7.84 43.41
CA ARG A 417 43.93 7.43 44.30
C ARG A 417 44.69 6.21 43.81
#